data_a1a7ddfda4243155ec15dce90b5795c4
#
_entry.id   a1a7ddfda4243155ec15dce90b5795c4
#
_cell.length_a   1.000
_cell.length_b   1.000
_cell.length_c   1.000
_cell.angle_alpha   90.00
_cell.angle_beta   90.00
_cell.angle_gamma   90.00
#
_symmetry.space_group_name_H-M   'P 1'
#
loop_
_entity.id
_entity.type
_entity.pdbx_description
1 polymer ?
#
loop_
_entity_poly.entity_id
_entity_poly.type
_entity_poly.pdbx_seq_one_letter_code
_entity_poly.pdbx_strand_id
1 'polypeptide(L)'
;MIAYPLAGACGYAVLYYAAGRAVYHPMRYPHGFWEAQAEVNAQDVWLRAADGVRLHGWLVDPPGARVVTLFLHGNAGNVTHRVPHMREIAAAGSAVLTLDYRGYGKSQGRPTESGLYADADAAYDYLKTLGRPIVLHGESLGCAVAVDLAARRPCAALVLEAPFTSARAMAGRVLPVLGPLLIFSYDSVPKIKRIRVPLLVMHGDRDTIVPIEFGRALFDAAPEPKTFWTIPGADHNDILEYAEAEYSQRLRALYESVGKAT
;
A
#
# COMPACT_ATOMS: atom_id res chain seq x y z
N MET A 1 18.92 42.94 -13.70
CA MET A 1 18.72 41.65 -14.43
C MET A 1 18.76 40.42 -13.49
N ILE A 2 17.99 40.40 -12.38
CA ILE A 2 17.97 39.28 -11.40
C ILE A 2 16.57 38.67 -11.24
N ALA A 3 15.55 39.23 -11.92
CA ALA A 3 14.14 38.78 -11.66
C ALA A 3 13.72 37.47 -12.36
N TYR A 4 14.40 37.04 -13.45
CA TYR A 4 14.01 35.86 -14.22
C TYR A 4 14.27 34.51 -13.56
N PRO A 5 15.39 34.27 -12.83
CA PRO A 5 15.62 32.97 -12.18
C PRO A 5 14.66 32.71 -10.99
N LEU A 6 14.21 33.76 -10.28
CA LEU A 6 13.26 33.64 -9.17
C LEU A 6 11.85 33.29 -9.66
N ALA A 7 11.39 33.89 -10.76
CA ALA A 7 10.09 33.59 -11.34
C ALA A 7 10.04 32.13 -11.88
N GLY A 8 11.12 31.66 -12.49
CA GLY A 8 11.25 30.27 -12.93
C GLY A 8 11.24 29.27 -11.76
N ALA A 9 11.95 29.57 -10.68
CA ALA A 9 11.98 28.74 -9.48
C ALA A 9 10.60 28.67 -8.78
N CYS A 10 9.88 29.79 -8.68
CA CYS A 10 8.52 29.83 -8.14
C CYS A 10 7.55 29.03 -9.01
N GLY A 11 7.62 29.18 -10.34
CA GLY A 11 6.80 28.42 -11.27
C GLY A 11 7.04 26.92 -11.18
N TYR A 12 8.30 26.50 -11.11
CA TYR A 12 8.66 25.09 -10.89
C TYR A 12 8.14 24.55 -9.56
N ALA A 13 8.29 25.28 -8.47
CA ALA A 13 7.81 24.87 -7.16
C ALA A 13 6.28 24.68 -7.12
N VAL A 14 5.53 25.57 -7.80
CA VAL A 14 4.07 25.44 -7.93
C VAL A 14 3.69 24.21 -8.74
N LEU A 15 4.34 23.95 -9.87
CA LEU A 15 4.09 22.78 -10.70
C LEU A 15 4.46 21.48 -9.96
N TYR A 16 5.61 21.46 -9.29
CA TYR A 16 6.04 20.34 -8.45
C TYR A 16 5.01 20.00 -7.36
N TYR A 17 4.52 21.02 -6.65
CA TYR A 17 3.50 20.87 -5.60
C TYR A 17 2.17 20.38 -6.18
N ALA A 18 1.73 20.94 -7.31
CA ALA A 18 0.51 20.52 -7.98
C ALA A 18 0.59 19.08 -8.50
N ALA A 19 1.72 18.70 -9.13
CA ALA A 19 1.95 17.35 -9.63
C ALA A 19 1.99 16.34 -8.47
N GLY A 20 2.64 16.65 -7.35
CA GLY A 20 2.65 15.82 -6.15
C GLY A 20 1.25 15.57 -5.59
N ARG A 21 0.35 16.56 -5.67
CA ARG A 21 -1.05 16.40 -5.26
C ARG A 21 -1.88 15.55 -6.22
N ALA A 22 -1.54 15.56 -7.50
CA ALA A 22 -2.25 14.78 -8.51
C ALA A 22 -2.02 13.26 -8.38
N VAL A 23 -1.05 12.84 -7.54
CA VAL A 23 -0.81 11.42 -7.23
C VAL A 23 -1.94 10.82 -6.36
N TYR A 24 -2.69 11.64 -5.61
CA TYR A 24 -3.66 11.17 -4.62
C TYR A 24 -5.10 11.45 -5.06
N HIS A 25 -5.94 10.42 -4.97
CA HIS A 25 -7.37 10.47 -5.29
C HIS A 25 -8.23 10.07 -4.10
N PRO A 26 -8.16 10.79 -2.97
CA PRO A 26 -8.87 10.42 -1.76
C PRO A 26 -10.37 10.58 -1.90
N MET A 27 -11.12 9.56 -1.54
CA MET A 27 -12.56 9.65 -1.32
C MET A 27 -12.80 9.86 0.17
N ARG A 28 -13.35 11.02 0.52
CA ARG A 28 -13.63 11.39 1.92
C ARG A 28 -15.01 10.94 2.35
N TYR A 29 -15.17 10.69 3.65
CA TYR A 29 -16.49 10.53 4.25
C TYR A 29 -17.38 11.77 3.94
N PRO A 30 -18.68 11.63 3.61
CA PRO A 30 -19.48 10.38 3.71
C PRO A 30 -19.44 9.50 2.46
N HIS A 31 -18.69 9.83 1.42
CA HIS A 31 -18.62 9.04 0.20
C HIS A 31 -17.97 7.66 0.46
N GLY A 32 -18.50 6.63 -0.21
CA GLY A 32 -18.07 5.23 -0.07
C GLY A 32 -19.23 4.32 0.38
N PHE A 33 -18.90 3.07 0.70
CA PHE A 33 -19.85 2.00 1.02
C PHE A 33 -19.76 1.64 2.52
N TRP A 34 -20.10 2.58 3.40
CA TRP A 34 -19.86 2.45 4.85
C TRP A 34 -20.67 1.34 5.50
N GLU A 35 -21.81 0.97 4.92
CA GLU A 35 -22.64 -0.18 5.33
C GLU A 35 -21.91 -1.53 5.12
N ALA A 36 -20.97 -1.60 4.18
CA ALA A 36 -20.20 -2.81 3.91
C ALA A 36 -19.28 -3.22 5.09
N GLN A 37 -19.09 -2.35 6.10
CA GLN A 37 -18.43 -2.69 7.36
C GLN A 37 -19.06 -3.94 8.00
N ALA A 38 -20.39 -4.05 7.97
CA ALA A 38 -21.11 -5.17 8.55
C ALA A 38 -20.86 -6.50 7.80
N GLU A 39 -20.58 -6.45 6.50
CA GLU A 39 -20.33 -7.65 5.69
C GLU A 39 -19.11 -8.46 6.14
N VAL A 40 -18.13 -7.78 6.72
CA VAL A 40 -16.87 -8.38 7.21
C VAL A 40 -16.74 -8.28 8.73
N ASN A 41 -17.78 -7.82 9.42
CA ASN A 41 -17.78 -7.62 10.88
C ASN A 41 -16.56 -6.79 11.34
N ALA A 42 -16.24 -5.73 10.58
CA ALA A 42 -15.10 -4.90 10.89
C ALA A 42 -15.39 -3.95 12.07
N GLN A 43 -14.37 -3.67 12.86
CA GLN A 43 -14.41 -2.71 13.96
C GLN A 43 -13.70 -1.42 13.54
N ASP A 44 -14.29 -0.26 13.88
CA ASP A 44 -13.61 1.03 13.72
C ASP A 44 -12.39 1.09 14.65
N VAL A 45 -11.23 1.42 14.06
CA VAL A 45 -9.99 1.70 14.77
C VAL A 45 -9.63 3.16 14.56
N TRP A 46 -9.35 3.86 15.67
CA TRP A 46 -8.90 5.24 15.64
C TRP A 46 -7.48 5.33 16.17
N LEU A 47 -6.61 5.93 15.37
CA LEU A 47 -5.19 6.06 15.64
C LEU A 47 -4.79 7.54 15.61
N ARG A 48 -3.58 7.82 16.10
CA ARG A 48 -2.97 9.13 15.98
C ARG A 48 -1.54 8.97 15.49
N ALA A 49 -1.23 9.58 14.34
CA ALA A 49 0.14 9.64 13.84
C ALA A 49 1.02 10.51 14.75
N ALA A 50 2.33 10.36 14.65
CA ALA A 50 3.30 11.08 15.51
C ALA A 50 3.18 12.60 15.39
N ASP A 51 2.73 13.11 14.25
CA ASP A 51 2.46 14.53 14.01
C ASP A 51 1.06 14.99 14.46
N GLY A 52 0.33 14.13 15.19
CA GLY A 52 -0.96 14.44 15.79
C GLY A 52 -2.17 14.21 14.88
N VAL A 53 -1.98 13.86 13.61
CA VAL A 53 -3.08 13.59 12.68
C VAL A 53 -3.92 12.40 13.17
N ARG A 54 -5.24 12.59 13.28
CA ARG A 54 -6.18 11.52 13.65
C ARG A 54 -6.52 10.70 12.41
N LEU A 55 -6.33 9.39 12.54
CA LEU A 55 -6.53 8.40 11.49
C LEU A 55 -7.65 7.44 11.85
N HIS A 56 -8.30 6.91 10.85
CA HIS A 56 -9.36 5.92 10.94
C HIS A 56 -8.97 4.69 10.12
N GLY A 57 -9.41 3.53 10.56
CA GLY A 57 -9.27 2.28 9.83
C GLY A 57 -10.28 1.25 10.29
N TRP A 58 -10.34 0.13 9.59
CA TRP A 58 -11.16 -1.01 9.91
C TRP A 58 -10.30 -2.22 10.25
N LEU A 59 -10.61 -2.84 11.40
CA LEU A 59 -10.01 -4.10 11.83
C LEU A 59 -11.02 -5.24 11.71
N VAL A 60 -10.65 -6.27 10.97
CA VAL A 60 -11.31 -7.57 10.97
C VAL A 60 -10.40 -8.55 11.70
N ASP A 61 -10.88 -9.15 12.78
CA ASP A 61 -10.10 -10.09 13.60
C ASP A 61 -10.86 -11.40 13.78
N PRO A 62 -10.77 -12.34 12.83
CA PRO A 62 -11.47 -13.62 12.92
C PRO A 62 -10.87 -14.49 14.03
N PRO A 63 -11.70 -15.31 14.72
CA PRO A 63 -11.19 -16.25 15.71
C PRO A 63 -10.11 -17.17 15.16
N GLY A 64 -9.01 -17.32 15.92
CA GLY A 64 -7.90 -18.20 15.53
C GLY A 64 -6.91 -17.60 14.52
N ALA A 65 -7.02 -16.33 14.16
CA ALA A 65 -6.03 -15.66 13.35
C ALA A 65 -4.65 -15.66 14.03
N ARG A 66 -3.64 -16.24 13.35
CA ARG A 66 -2.29 -16.44 13.90
C ARG A 66 -1.35 -15.30 13.58
N VAL A 67 -1.62 -14.54 12.54
CA VAL A 67 -0.87 -13.36 12.11
C VAL A 67 -1.82 -12.17 12.02
N VAL A 68 -1.27 -10.98 11.88
CA VAL A 68 -2.05 -9.78 11.57
C VAL A 68 -1.46 -9.07 10.36
N THR A 69 -2.30 -8.74 9.41
CA THR A 69 -1.91 -8.03 8.19
C THR A 69 -2.25 -6.55 8.30
N LEU A 70 -1.27 -5.68 8.06
CA LEU A 70 -1.50 -4.28 7.75
C LEU A 70 -1.72 -4.15 6.25
N PHE A 71 -2.96 -3.93 5.84
CA PHE A 71 -3.29 -3.70 4.44
C PHE A 71 -3.24 -2.20 4.12
N LEU A 72 -2.32 -1.84 3.25
CA LEU A 72 -2.04 -0.48 2.79
C LEU A 72 -2.57 -0.33 1.38
N HIS A 73 -3.70 0.35 1.24
CA HIS A 73 -4.46 0.42 0.00
C HIS A 73 -3.84 1.33 -1.06
N GLY A 74 -4.33 1.22 -2.31
CA GLY A 74 -3.95 2.05 -3.44
C GLY A 74 -4.36 3.52 -3.30
N ASN A 75 -4.06 4.32 -4.33
CA ASN A 75 -4.21 5.78 -4.26
C ASN A 75 -5.63 6.31 -4.37
N ALA A 76 -6.61 5.48 -4.72
CA ALA A 76 -8.00 5.89 -4.91
C ALA A 76 -8.96 5.27 -3.89
N GLY A 77 -10.07 5.94 -3.64
CA GLY A 77 -11.14 5.45 -2.77
C GLY A 77 -10.88 5.69 -1.28
N ASN A 78 -11.28 4.73 -0.46
CA ASN A 78 -11.09 4.68 1.00
C ASN A 78 -11.26 3.22 1.47
N VAL A 79 -11.21 2.98 2.79
CA VAL A 79 -11.32 1.65 3.42
C VAL A 79 -12.55 0.85 2.95
N THR A 80 -13.67 1.51 2.62
CA THR A 80 -14.92 0.84 2.23
C THR A 80 -14.81 0.08 0.90
N HIS A 81 -13.87 0.48 0.03
CA HIS A 81 -13.59 -0.19 -1.24
C HIS A 81 -12.69 -1.44 -1.07
N ARG A 82 -12.19 -1.71 0.13
CA ARG A 82 -11.22 -2.77 0.41
C ARG A 82 -11.84 -3.97 1.12
N VAL A 83 -13.17 -4.01 1.23
CA VAL A 83 -13.92 -5.14 1.79
C VAL A 83 -13.60 -6.47 1.09
N PRO A 84 -13.49 -6.55 -0.25
CA PRO A 84 -13.06 -7.78 -0.91
C PRO A 84 -11.68 -8.27 -0.43
N HIS A 85 -10.67 -7.40 -0.38
CA HIS A 85 -9.33 -7.75 0.13
C HIS A 85 -9.38 -8.17 1.61
N MET A 86 -10.12 -7.44 2.45
CA MET A 86 -10.27 -7.79 3.88
C MET A 86 -10.88 -9.19 4.05
N ARG A 87 -11.85 -9.55 3.21
CA ARG A 87 -12.49 -10.87 3.21
C ARG A 87 -11.49 -11.97 2.86
N GLU A 88 -10.72 -11.80 1.79
CA GLU A 88 -9.74 -12.78 1.34
C GLU A 88 -8.59 -12.95 2.34
N ILE A 89 -8.08 -11.85 2.90
CA ILE A 89 -7.02 -11.87 3.91
C ILE A 89 -7.51 -12.56 5.19
N ALA A 90 -8.73 -12.27 5.63
CA ALA A 90 -9.34 -12.92 6.79
C ALA A 90 -9.59 -14.42 6.55
N ALA A 91 -10.09 -14.79 5.36
CA ALA A 91 -10.28 -16.18 4.96
C ALA A 91 -8.97 -16.97 4.86
N ALA A 92 -7.85 -16.28 4.58
CA ALA A 92 -6.51 -16.88 4.61
C ALA A 92 -5.98 -17.15 6.03
N GLY A 93 -6.65 -16.67 7.09
CA GLY A 93 -6.30 -16.92 8.50
C GLY A 93 -5.50 -15.80 9.17
N SER A 94 -5.59 -14.59 8.65
CA SER A 94 -5.00 -13.38 9.25
C SER A 94 -6.08 -12.46 9.81
N ALA A 95 -5.81 -11.78 10.93
CA ALA A 95 -6.49 -10.52 11.18
C ALA A 95 -6.01 -9.47 10.17
N VAL A 96 -6.83 -8.48 9.85
CA VAL A 96 -6.45 -7.43 8.91
C VAL A 96 -6.89 -6.05 9.38
N LEU A 97 -5.94 -5.15 9.47
CA LEU A 97 -6.19 -3.71 9.63
C LEU A 97 -6.01 -3.03 8.28
N THR A 98 -7.08 -2.42 7.78
CA THR A 98 -7.04 -1.52 6.62
C THR A 98 -7.14 -0.08 7.11
N LEU A 99 -6.16 0.75 6.77
CA LEU A 99 -6.07 2.13 7.23
C LEU A 99 -6.54 3.10 6.14
N ASP A 100 -7.41 4.03 6.48
CA ASP A 100 -7.57 5.26 5.70
C ASP A 100 -6.37 6.17 5.95
N TYR A 101 -5.55 6.41 4.94
CA TYR A 101 -4.47 7.40 5.07
C TYR A 101 -5.01 8.79 5.37
N ARG A 102 -4.16 9.67 5.86
CA ARG A 102 -4.52 11.09 6.04
C ARG A 102 -5.19 11.68 4.81
N GLY A 103 -6.36 12.28 5.01
CA GLY A 103 -7.16 12.86 3.94
C GLY A 103 -8.08 11.89 3.20
N TYR A 104 -8.02 10.58 3.49
CA TYR A 104 -8.95 9.56 2.99
C TYR A 104 -10.01 9.24 4.04
N GLY A 105 -11.17 8.74 3.58
CA GLY A 105 -12.27 8.29 4.43
C GLY A 105 -12.59 9.24 5.57
N LYS A 106 -12.55 8.72 6.80
CA LYS A 106 -12.78 9.50 8.03
C LYS A 106 -11.48 10.07 8.62
N SER A 107 -10.31 9.81 8.02
CA SER A 107 -9.03 10.33 8.49
C SER A 107 -8.87 11.81 8.21
N GLN A 108 -8.22 12.52 9.15
CA GLN A 108 -7.92 13.94 9.03
C GLN A 108 -6.70 14.22 8.14
N GLY A 109 -6.39 15.47 7.90
CA GLY A 109 -5.18 15.91 7.23
C GLY A 109 -5.25 15.93 5.70
N ARG A 110 -4.06 15.87 5.07
CA ARG A 110 -3.88 15.84 3.61
C ARG A 110 -2.77 14.86 3.26
N PRO A 111 -2.90 14.06 2.17
CA PRO A 111 -1.91 13.08 1.81
C PRO A 111 -0.61 13.72 1.32
N THR A 112 0.49 13.17 1.79
CA THR A 112 1.85 13.43 1.34
C THR A 112 2.65 12.15 1.52
N GLU A 113 3.77 11.97 0.81
CA GLU A 113 4.60 10.78 0.97
C GLU A 113 5.03 10.55 2.43
N SER A 114 5.66 11.54 3.06
CA SER A 114 6.08 11.45 4.46
C SER A 114 4.91 11.25 5.42
N GLY A 115 3.75 11.83 5.08
CA GLY A 115 2.53 11.66 5.85
C GLY A 115 2.01 10.22 5.80
N LEU A 116 1.95 9.60 4.63
CA LEU A 116 1.51 8.21 4.50
C LEU A 116 2.46 7.25 5.23
N TYR A 117 3.78 7.55 5.26
CA TYR A 117 4.74 6.78 6.04
C TYR A 117 4.47 6.91 7.55
N ALA A 118 4.19 8.11 8.04
CA ALA A 118 3.83 8.32 9.44
C ALA A 118 2.49 7.66 9.82
N ASP A 119 1.53 7.61 8.89
CA ASP A 119 0.24 6.93 9.08
C ASP A 119 0.46 5.41 9.20
N ALA A 120 1.29 4.85 8.33
CA ALA A 120 1.64 3.42 8.36
C ALA A 120 2.41 3.05 9.64
N ASP A 121 3.31 3.92 10.14
CA ASP A 121 3.99 3.72 11.43
C ASP A 121 2.99 3.66 12.59
N ALA A 122 2.00 4.56 12.63
CA ALA A 122 0.97 4.56 13.67
C ALA A 122 0.11 3.28 13.64
N ALA A 123 -0.25 2.82 12.45
CA ALA A 123 -0.98 1.56 12.28
C ALA A 123 -0.14 0.35 12.69
N TYR A 124 1.13 0.33 12.32
CA TYR A 124 2.07 -0.72 12.74
C TYR A 124 2.24 -0.77 14.27
N ASP A 125 2.39 0.38 14.93
CA ASP A 125 2.52 0.43 16.39
C ASP A 125 1.25 -0.06 17.10
N TYR A 126 0.08 0.22 16.56
CA TYR A 126 -1.17 -0.37 17.04
C TYR A 126 -1.17 -1.90 16.87
N LEU A 127 -0.80 -2.42 15.70
CA LEU A 127 -0.79 -3.87 15.46
C LEU A 127 0.21 -4.61 16.36
N LYS A 128 1.32 -4.00 16.74
CA LYS A 128 2.25 -4.57 17.73
C LYS A 128 1.56 -4.90 19.07
N THR A 129 0.56 -4.14 19.48
CA THR A 129 -0.18 -4.39 20.73
C THR A 129 -0.97 -5.69 20.70
N LEU A 130 -1.24 -6.24 19.51
CA LEU A 130 -1.95 -7.51 19.34
C LEU A 130 -1.06 -8.74 19.57
N GLY A 131 0.27 -8.57 19.70
CA GLY A 131 1.22 -9.63 20.05
C GLY A 131 1.34 -10.75 19.00
N ARG A 132 0.96 -10.50 17.75
CA ARG A 132 1.03 -11.46 16.64
C ARG A 132 2.06 -11.04 15.60
N PRO A 133 2.66 -11.98 14.82
CA PRO A 133 3.51 -11.65 13.69
C PRO A 133 2.79 -10.72 12.70
N ILE A 134 3.45 -9.62 12.32
CA ILE A 134 2.87 -8.61 11.42
C ILE A 134 3.30 -8.89 9.99
N VAL A 135 2.34 -9.02 9.09
CA VAL A 135 2.55 -9.06 7.64
C VAL A 135 2.19 -7.68 7.07
N LEU A 136 3.04 -7.15 6.22
CA LEU A 136 2.76 -5.91 5.49
C LEU A 136 2.25 -6.27 4.10
N HIS A 137 1.10 -5.74 3.72
CA HIS A 137 0.48 -5.99 2.42
C HIS A 137 0.14 -4.65 1.76
N GLY A 138 0.79 -4.34 0.65
CA GLY A 138 0.54 -3.12 -0.11
C GLY A 138 -0.13 -3.41 -1.45
N GLU A 139 -1.07 -2.55 -1.83
CA GLU A 139 -1.72 -2.51 -3.14
C GLU A 139 -1.31 -1.23 -3.87
N SER A 140 -0.76 -1.32 -5.07
CA SER A 140 -0.41 -0.17 -5.92
C SER A 140 0.44 0.87 -5.15
N LEU A 141 -0.08 2.07 -4.89
CA LEU A 141 0.58 3.09 -4.04
C LEU A 141 0.96 2.53 -2.67
N GLY A 142 0.10 1.72 -2.08
CA GLY A 142 0.36 1.07 -0.79
C GLY A 142 1.58 0.15 -0.80
N CYS A 143 1.99 -0.38 -1.95
CA CYS A 143 3.24 -1.14 -2.08
C CYS A 143 4.46 -0.30 -1.70
N ALA A 144 4.51 0.95 -2.14
CA ALA A 144 5.63 1.83 -1.81
C ALA A 144 5.64 2.20 -0.32
N VAL A 145 4.46 2.35 0.29
CA VAL A 145 4.32 2.57 1.74
C VAL A 145 4.74 1.31 2.52
N ALA A 146 4.31 0.13 2.07
CA ALA A 146 4.69 -1.15 2.69
C ALA A 146 6.20 -1.41 2.60
N VAL A 147 6.82 -1.14 1.46
CA VAL A 147 8.27 -1.27 1.25
C VAL A 147 9.04 -0.30 2.15
N ASP A 148 8.58 0.95 2.28
CA ASP A 148 9.21 1.92 3.18
C ASP A 148 9.13 1.44 4.64
N LEU A 149 7.96 1.00 5.07
CA LEU A 149 7.74 0.50 6.42
C LEU A 149 8.58 -0.76 6.70
N ALA A 150 8.60 -1.75 5.80
CA ALA A 150 9.39 -2.97 5.93
C ALA A 150 10.91 -2.71 5.96
N ALA A 151 11.38 -1.65 5.31
CA ALA A 151 12.80 -1.26 5.36
C ALA A 151 13.22 -0.64 6.70
N ARG A 152 12.26 -0.21 7.53
CA ARG A 152 12.49 0.49 8.81
C ARG A 152 12.00 -0.29 10.02
N ARG A 153 11.03 -1.17 9.87
CA ARG A 153 10.35 -1.89 10.97
C ARG A 153 10.37 -3.39 10.72
N PRO A 154 10.55 -4.22 11.74
CA PRO A 154 10.47 -5.68 11.60
C PRO A 154 9.08 -6.10 11.15
N CYS A 155 9.01 -7.02 10.19
CA CYS A 155 7.77 -7.68 9.80
C CYS A 155 8.02 -9.16 9.52
N ALA A 156 6.97 -9.98 9.55
CA ALA A 156 7.07 -11.41 9.31
C ALA A 156 7.15 -11.75 7.81
N ALA A 157 6.44 -10.98 6.98
CA ALA A 157 6.46 -11.11 5.52
C ALA A 157 6.02 -9.79 4.87
N LEU A 158 6.30 -9.68 3.57
CA LEU A 158 5.88 -8.57 2.72
C LEU A 158 5.12 -9.10 1.51
N VAL A 159 3.92 -8.56 1.27
CA VAL A 159 3.09 -8.83 0.10
C VAL A 159 2.90 -7.55 -0.69
N LEU A 160 3.15 -7.60 -1.99
CA LEU A 160 3.04 -6.45 -2.89
C LEU A 160 2.14 -6.82 -4.07
N GLU A 161 1.05 -6.08 -4.24
CA GLU A 161 0.06 -6.25 -5.29
C GLU A 161 0.15 -5.10 -6.28
N ALA A 162 0.48 -5.41 -7.54
CA ALA A 162 0.72 -4.45 -8.61
C ALA A 162 1.73 -3.33 -8.22
N PRO A 163 2.93 -3.66 -7.71
CA PRO A 163 3.91 -2.67 -7.27
C PRO A 163 4.59 -1.96 -8.44
N PHE A 164 5.04 -0.73 -8.17
CA PHE A 164 5.89 0.06 -9.06
C PHE A 164 7.25 0.38 -8.41
N THR A 165 8.24 0.72 -9.24
CA THR A 165 9.60 1.02 -8.77
C THR A 165 9.73 2.38 -8.08
N SER A 166 9.03 3.41 -8.62
CA SER A 166 8.94 4.75 -8.05
C SER A 166 7.82 5.56 -8.71
N ALA A 167 7.28 6.56 -8.03
CA ALA A 167 6.33 7.48 -8.65
C ALA A 167 6.96 8.30 -9.78
N ARG A 168 8.29 8.54 -9.73
CA ARG A 168 9.05 9.15 -10.83
C ARG A 168 8.99 8.30 -12.10
N ALA A 169 9.17 6.99 -11.99
CA ALA A 169 9.12 6.08 -13.14
C ALA A 169 7.70 6.03 -13.73
N MET A 170 6.66 6.01 -12.88
CA MET A 170 5.27 6.10 -13.31
C MET A 170 4.96 7.42 -14.01
N ALA A 171 5.42 8.54 -13.47
CA ALA A 171 5.25 9.86 -14.08
C ALA A 171 5.94 9.96 -15.45
N GLY A 172 7.09 9.31 -15.62
CA GLY A 172 7.81 9.22 -16.89
C GLY A 172 7.02 8.47 -17.97
N ARG A 173 6.14 7.55 -17.59
CA ARG A 173 5.24 6.87 -18.52
C ARG A 173 4.10 7.77 -19.02
N VAL A 174 3.54 8.60 -18.14
CA VAL A 174 2.43 9.50 -18.45
C VAL A 174 2.93 10.75 -19.21
N LEU A 175 4.06 11.32 -18.77
CA LEU A 175 4.69 12.51 -19.34
C LEU A 175 6.20 12.26 -19.44
N PRO A 176 6.70 11.67 -20.54
CA PRO A 176 8.07 11.13 -20.61
C PRO A 176 9.19 12.13 -20.27
N VAL A 177 9.04 13.41 -20.59
CA VAL A 177 10.06 14.44 -20.33
C VAL A 177 9.78 15.19 -19.03
N LEU A 178 8.54 15.67 -18.83
CA LEU A 178 8.21 16.55 -17.71
C LEU A 178 7.90 15.77 -16.42
N GLY A 179 7.28 14.60 -16.54
CA GLY A 179 6.88 13.80 -15.38
C GLY A 179 8.04 13.50 -14.41
N PRO A 180 9.18 12.95 -14.88
CA PRO A 180 10.34 12.68 -14.04
C PRO A 180 11.01 13.93 -13.44
N LEU A 181 10.73 15.11 -13.97
CA LEU A 181 11.22 16.39 -13.44
C LEU A 181 10.31 16.95 -12.34
N LEU A 182 9.07 16.51 -12.28
CA LEU A 182 8.06 17.04 -11.35
C LEU A 182 7.73 16.09 -10.20
N ILE A 183 8.05 14.79 -10.29
CA ILE A 183 7.72 13.78 -9.29
C ILE A 183 8.96 13.00 -8.91
N PHE A 184 9.36 13.06 -7.62
CA PHE A 184 10.55 12.42 -7.06
C PHE A 184 10.23 11.58 -5.82
N SER A 185 9.03 11.00 -5.78
CA SER A 185 8.52 10.32 -4.59
C SER A 185 8.47 8.80 -4.76
N TYR A 186 8.31 8.11 -3.63
CA TYR A 186 8.06 6.67 -3.54
C TYR A 186 9.14 5.80 -4.21
N ASP A 187 10.43 6.14 -3.98
CA ASP A 187 11.53 5.31 -4.50
C ASP A 187 11.67 4.01 -3.68
N SER A 188 11.14 2.93 -4.24
CA SER A 188 11.07 1.61 -3.61
C SER A 188 12.32 0.76 -3.85
N VAL A 189 13.04 0.96 -4.98
CA VAL A 189 14.17 0.10 -5.36
C VAL A 189 15.31 0.09 -4.34
N PRO A 190 15.82 1.20 -3.81
CA PRO A 190 16.89 1.16 -2.81
C PRO A 190 16.43 0.58 -1.47
N LYS A 191 15.13 0.65 -1.18
CA LYS A 191 14.53 0.17 0.07
C LYS A 191 14.36 -1.34 0.05
N ILE A 192 13.78 -1.90 -1.04
CA ILE A 192 13.50 -3.33 -1.17
C ILE A 192 14.76 -4.20 -1.07
N LYS A 193 15.92 -3.70 -1.54
CA LYS A 193 17.22 -4.38 -1.47
C LYS A 193 17.68 -4.72 -0.05
N ARG A 194 17.11 -4.07 0.97
CA ARG A 194 17.47 -4.25 2.39
C ARG A 194 16.50 -5.15 3.14
N ILE A 195 15.36 -5.51 2.53
CA ILE A 195 14.31 -6.31 3.16
C ILE A 195 14.67 -7.80 3.01
N ARG A 196 14.71 -8.54 4.12
CA ARG A 196 15.16 -9.95 4.18
C ARG A 196 14.06 -10.89 4.70
N VAL A 197 12.79 -10.49 4.55
CA VAL A 197 11.65 -11.33 4.92
C VAL A 197 11.05 -12.00 3.68
N PRO A 198 10.27 -13.07 3.82
CA PRO A 198 9.54 -13.66 2.70
C PRO A 198 8.74 -12.60 1.95
N LEU A 199 8.96 -12.52 0.64
CA LEU A 199 8.30 -11.58 -0.27
C LEU A 199 7.40 -12.33 -1.25
N LEU A 200 6.13 -11.92 -1.33
CA LEU A 200 5.21 -12.31 -2.39
C LEU A 200 4.86 -11.09 -3.22
N VAL A 201 5.17 -11.12 -4.52
CA VAL A 201 4.71 -10.12 -5.48
C VAL A 201 3.61 -10.73 -6.34
N MET A 202 2.47 -10.06 -6.44
CA MET A 202 1.33 -10.43 -7.29
C MET A 202 1.11 -9.35 -8.32
N HIS A 203 0.90 -9.73 -9.60
CA HIS A 203 0.71 -8.77 -10.68
C HIS A 203 -0.09 -9.35 -11.83
N GLY A 204 -1.07 -8.60 -12.33
CA GLY A 204 -1.80 -8.92 -13.54
C GLY A 204 -0.92 -8.75 -14.80
N ASP A 205 -1.01 -9.68 -15.75
CA ASP A 205 -0.22 -9.59 -16.99
C ASP A 205 -0.80 -8.61 -18.02
N ARG A 206 -2.02 -8.12 -17.76
CA ARG A 206 -2.70 -7.10 -18.58
C ARG A 206 -2.85 -5.76 -17.85
N ASP A 207 -2.10 -5.53 -16.77
CA ASP A 207 -2.17 -4.29 -16.01
C ASP A 207 -1.83 -3.08 -16.89
N THR A 208 -2.86 -2.27 -17.18
CA THR A 208 -2.79 -1.08 -18.03
C THR A 208 -2.36 0.17 -17.28
N ILE A 209 -2.43 0.17 -15.94
CA ILE A 209 -2.07 1.28 -15.07
C ILE A 209 -0.61 1.18 -14.63
N VAL A 210 -0.24 0.05 -14.03
CA VAL A 210 1.14 -0.27 -13.61
C VAL A 210 1.62 -1.49 -14.39
N PRO A 211 2.31 -1.34 -15.52
CA PRO A 211 2.80 -2.48 -16.29
C PRO A 211 3.60 -3.46 -15.45
N ILE A 212 3.40 -4.75 -15.71
CA ILE A 212 4.01 -5.86 -14.97
C ILE A 212 5.54 -5.76 -14.88
N GLU A 213 6.18 -5.09 -15.86
CA GLU A 213 7.63 -4.86 -15.89
C GLU A 213 8.12 -4.07 -14.66
N PHE A 214 7.30 -3.17 -14.11
CA PHE A 214 7.64 -2.46 -12.87
C PHE A 214 7.66 -3.39 -11.66
N GLY A 215 6.67 -4.28 -11.58
CA GLY A 215 6.62 -5.30 -10.54
C GLY A 215 7.81 -6.27 -10.65
N ARG A 216 8.15 -6.71 -11.87
CA ARG A 216 9.31 -7.57 -12.12
C ARG A 216 10.62 -6.87 -11.75
N ALA A 217 10.81 -5.61 -12.14
CA ALA A 217 12.01 -4.85 -11.80
C ALA A 217 12.18 -4.67 -10.27
N LEU A 218 11.08 -4.46 -9.54
CA LEU A 218 11.14 -4.38 -8.08
C LEU A 218 11.42 -5.75 -7.45
N PHE A 219 10.79 -6.82 -7.95
CA PHE A 219 11.03 -8.19 -7.54
C PHE A 219 12.49 -8.60 -7.75
N ASP A 220 13.06 -8.32 -8.93
CA ASP A 220 14.44 -8.66 -9.26
C ASP A 220 15.44 -7.97 -8.32
N ALA A 221 15.13 -6.73 -7.89
CA ALA A 221 15.95 -5.99 -6.94
C ALA A 221 15.86 -6.51 -5.50
N ALA A 222 14.82 -7.28 -5.16
CA ALA A 222 14.62 -7.81 -3.82
C ALA A 222 15.53 -9.02 -3.56
N PRO A 223 16.02 -9.22 -2.31
CA PRO A 223 16.71 -10.43 -1.90
C PRO A 223 15.75 -11.63 -1.76
N GLU A 224 16.33 -12.85 -1.73
CA GLU A 224 15.61 -14.06 -1.32
C GLU A 224 15.28 -14.03 0.20
N PRO A 225 14.21 -14.76 0.65
CA PRO A 225 13.29 -15.57 -0.15
C PRO A 225 12.18 -14.73 -0.79
N LYS A 226 11.87 -14.98 -2.06
CA LYS A 226 10.86 -14.22 -2.81
C LYS A 226 10.12 -15.08 -3.83
N THR A 227 8.85 -14.74 -4.08
CA THR A 227 8.00 -15.40 -5.08
C THR A 227 7.30 -14.33 -5.91
N PHE A 228 7.29 -14.50 -7.24
CA PHE A 228 6.51 -13.69 -8.15
C PHE A 228 5.34 -14.51 -8.69
N TRP A 229 4.12 -13.99 -8.55
CA TRP A 229 2.93 -14.60 -9.10
C TRP A 229 2.32 -13.70 -10.16
N THR A 230 2.39 -14.14 -11.41
CA THR A 230 1.67 -13.52 -12.51
C THR A 230 0.24 -14.04 -12.52
N ILE A 231 -0.75 -13.13 -12.57
CA ILE A 231 -2.17 -13.47 -12.63
C ILE A 231 -2.62 -13.28 -14.09
N PRO A 232 -2.86 -14.38 -14.82
CA PRO A 232 -3.14 -14.30 -16.24
C PRO A 232 -4.48 -13.59 -16.51
N GLY A 233 -4.47 -12.65 -17.45
CA GLY A 233 -5.66 -11.91 -17.88
C GLY A 233 -6.04 -10.73 -17.00
N ALA A 234 -5.53 -10.62 -15.77
CA ALA A 234 -5.88 -9.56 -14.84
C ALA A 234 -5.30 -8.20 -15.26
N ASP A 235 -6.11 -7.16 -15.11
CA ASP A 235 -5.73 -5.76 -15.12
C ASP A 235 -5.45 -5.28 -13.68
N HIS A 236 -5.27 -3.98 -13.48
CA HIS A 236 -4.87 -3.37 -12.20
C HIS A 236 -5.89 -3.52 -11.07
N ASN A 237 -7.17 -3.47 -11.38
CA ASN A 237 -8.25 -3.38 -10.40
C ASN A 237 -9.08 -4.66 -10.25
N ASP A 238 -8.79 -5.70 -11.03
CA ASP A 238 -9.57 -6.93 -11.07
C ASP A 238 -8.79 -8.19 -10.65
N ILE A 239 -7.63 -7.97 -10.03
CA ILE A 239 -6.73 -9.04 -9.54
C ILE A 239 -7.49 -10.10 -8.73
N LEU A 240 -8.39 -9.70 -7.83
CA LEU A 240 -9.15 -10.65 -7.02
C LEU A 240 -10.13 -11.49 -7.85
N GLU A 241 -10.70 -10.93 -8.92
CA GLU A 241 -11.62 -11.65 -9.78
C GLU A 241 -10.91 -12.75 -10.58
N TYR A 242 -9.71 -12.44 -11.10
CA TYR A 242 -8.91 -13.38 -11.88
C TYR A 242 -8.10 -14.36 -11.02
N ALA A 243 -7.72 -13.95 -9.83
CA ALA A 243 -6.98 -14.80 -8.90
C ALA A 243 -7.86 -15.85 -8.20
N GLU A 244 -9.16 -15.57 -8.06
CA GLU A 244 -10.16 -16.48 -7.45
C GLU A 244 -9.69 -17.06 -6.10
N ALA A 245 -9.89 -18.36 -5.88
CA ALA A 245 -9.49 -19.04 -4.66
C ALA A 245 -7.97 -19.13 -4.45
N GLU A 246 -7.16 -18.97 -5.51
CA GLU A 246 -5.70 -19.03 -5.42
C GLU A 246 -5.14 -17.86 -4.60
N TYR A 247 -5.79 -16.70 -4.60
CA TYR A 247 -5.37 -15.54 -3.82
C TYR A 247 -5.28 -15.86 -2.32
N SER A 248 -6.38 -16.32 -1.72
CA SER A 248 -6.40 -16.68 -0.30
C SER A 248 -5.55 -17.91 0.01
N GLN A 249 -5.42 -18.88 -0.92
CA GLN A 249 -4.55 -20.05 -0.74
C GLN A 249 -3.07 -19.64 -0.66
N ARG A 250 -2.59 -18.76 -1.53
CA ARG A 250 -1.21 -18.26 -1.50
C ARG A 250 -0.91 -17.44 -0.26
N LEU A 251 -1.85 -16.58 0.16
CA LEU A 251 -1.71 -15.85 1.41
C LEU A 251 -1.65 -16.80 2.61
N ARG A 252 -2.53 -17.82 2.64
CA ARG A 252 -2.56 -18.83 3.71
C ARG A 252 -1.21 -19.56 3.82
N ALA A 253 -0.66 -20.01 2.70
CA ALA A 253 0.65 -20.68 2.68
C ALA A 253 1.76 -19.77 3.24
N LEU A 254 1.74 -18.47 2.88
CA LEU A 254 2.68 -17.49 3.43
C LEU A 254 2.48 -17.30 4.94
N TYR A 255 1.24 -17.14 5.41
CA TYR A 255 0.93 -16.94 6.84
C TYR A 255 1.30 -18.15 7.69
N GLU A 256 1.10 -19.38 7.18
CA GLU A 256 1.51 -20.60 7.86
C GLU A 256 3.04 -20.72 7.97
N SER A 257 3.77 -20.22 6.97
CA SER A 257 5.23 -20.25 6.99
C SER A 257 5.84 -19.34 8.06
N VAL A 258 5.18 -18.20 8.35
CA VAL A 258 5.68 -17.20 9.29
C VAL A 258 5.00 -17.23 10.66
N GLY A 259 3.82 -17.82 10.77
CA GLY A 259 3.08 -17.98 12.03
C GLY A 259 3.63 -19.09 12.96
N LYS A 260 4.62 -19.86 12.52
CA LYS A 260 5.27 -20.93 13.29
C LYS A 260 6.57 -20.50 13.99
N ALA A 261 7.01 -19.26 13.75
CA ALA A 261 8.28 -18.73 14.27
C ALA A 261 8.08 -18.06 15.64
N THR A 262 7.66 -18.81 16.67
CA THR A 262 7.74 -18.42 18.09
C THR A 262 8.12 -19.59 18.96
#